data_2ee3d58d3f49e2ae10a4acb0414815ba
#
_entry.id   2ee3d58d3f49e2ae10a4acb0414815ba
#
_cell.length_a   1.000
_cell.length_b   1.000
_cell.length_c   1.000
_cell.angle_alpha   90.00
_cell.angle_beta   90.00
_cell.angle_gamma   90.00
#
_symmetry.space_group_name_H-M   'P 1'
#
loop_
_entity.id
_entity.type
_entity.pdbx_description
1 polymer ?
#
loop_
_entity_poly.entity_id
_entity_poly.type
_entity_poly.pdbx_seq_one_letter_code
_entity_poly.pdbx_strand_id
1 'polypeptide(L)'
;MRALVVGGGVAGAASAVALRKVGAEVTVVEAYEEPGGEVGSFLSLAGNGLRALSALGCAEAVAARGFEVPRQRMWGGSGRLLGDVPRGRLSGDPRNSVTLMRGHLVEELRAAAVRAGAEIVTGRRVGPETITAEAAGADLVVGADGIWSVTRRTLAGEAPEPRYAGIYTVSGVSERVPGDVAADPGVFNMVFTRHGAFIHITAPGGEVWWSAQVCSPEEPADTSLESVKELHRLDGAPSAVLGAAVRLHRPTLHHVLAEVPVWQDGRTVLLGDAAHPVGAGQGASMAVEDAVVLARAVREEDSVAAALVRYDRERRARVAKMARAASANRDAKTAGPVGRRVNELIMPIFFRHFYERATGWLYAEDLSEALKAS
;
A
#
# COMPACT_ATOMS: atom_id res chain seq x y z
N MET A 1 7.69 -7.33 27.97
CA MET A 1 7.46 -6.00 27.37
C MET A 1 6.02 -5.91 26.91
N ARG A 2 5.29 -4.87 27.31
CA ARG A 2 3.91 -4.61 26.89
C ARG A 2 3.92 -3.56 25.78
N ALA A 3 3.28 -3.87 24.65
CA ALA A 3 3.18 -2.99 23.50
C ALA A 3 1.72 -2.61 23.23
N LEU A 4 1.45 -1.31 23.10
CA LEU A 4 0.20 -0.76 22.59
C LEU A 4 0.37 -0.42 21.10
N VAL A 5 -0.51 -0.92 20.26
CA VAL A 5 -0.57 -0.57 18.84
C VAL A 5 -1.83 0.27 18.59
N VAL A 6 -1.68 1.49 18.14
CA VAL A 6 -2.77 2.39 17.78
C VAL A 6 -3.05 2.27 16.29
N GLY A 7 -4.22 1.73 15.95
CA GLY A 7 -4.66 1.41 14.59
C GLY A 7 -4.43 -0.05 14.20
N GLY A 8 -5.49 -0.72 13.76
CA GLY A 8 -5.49 -2.14 13.36
C GLY A 8 -5.55 -2.33 11.84
N GLY A 9 -5.04 -1.38 11.05
CA GLY A 9 -4.85 -1.52 9.61
C GLY A 9 -3.67 -2.43 9.26
N VAL A 10 -3.17 -2.37 8.01
CA VAL A 10 -2.05 -3.23 7.54
C VAL A 10 -0.82 -3.08 8.45
N ALA A 11 -0.38 -1.84 8.74
CA ALA A 11 0.80 -1.59 9.56
C ALA A 11 0.63 -2.12 10.99
N GLY A 12 -0.50 -1.81 11.63
CA GLY A 12 -0.73 -2.20 13.03
C GLY A 12 -0.95 -3.70 13.20
N ALA A 13 -1.74 -4.33 12.34
CA ALA A 13 -1.95 -5.77 12.41
C ALA A 13 -0.66 -6.55 12.13
N ALA A 14 0.15 -6.11 11.14
CA ALA A 14 1.47 -6.69 10.89
C ALA A 14 2.43 -6.50 12.10
N SER A 15 2.41 -5.31 12.72
CA SER A 15 3.20 -5.03 13.91
C SER A 15 2.82 -5.91 15.09
N ALA A 16 1.51 -6.15 15.27
CA ALA A 16 1.03 -7.04 16.32
C ALA A 16 1.56 -8.46 16.13
N VAL A 17 1.50 -9.02 14.92
CA VAL A 17 2.09 -10.34 14.61
C VAL A 17 3.60 -10.33 14.90
N ALA A 18 4.32 -9.32 14.39
CA ALA A 18 5.76 -9.24 14.48
C ALA A 18 6.24 -9.13 15.93
N LEU A 19 5.61 -8.27 16.74
CA LEU A 19 5.96 -8.06 18.15
C LEU A 19 5.61 -9.28 19.01
N ARG A 20 4.50 -9.98 18.72
CA ARG A 20 4.18 -11.26 19.39
C ARG A 20 5.27 -12.32 19.13
N LYS A 21 5.81 -12.38 17.92
CA LYS A 21 6.89 -13.32 17.56
C LYS A 21 8.18 -13.10 18.36
N VAL A 22 8.41 -11.89 18.85
CA VAL A 22 9.57 -11.55 19.68
C VAL A 22 9.23 -11.47 21.18
N GLY A 23 8.08 -12.01 21.59
CA GLY A 23 7.71 -12.20 23.00
C GLY A 23 7.05 -11.00 23.68
N ALA A 24 6.62 -9.97 22.93
CA ALA A 24 5.87 -8.86 23.52
C ALA A 24 4.41 -9.26 23.81
N GLU A 25 3.83 -8.74 24.89
CA GLU A 25 2.38 -8.68 25.09
C GLU A 25 1.83 -7.52 24.27
N VAL A 26 0.85 -7.78 23.40
CA VAL A 26 0.39 -6.78 22.44
C VAL A 26 -1.10 -6.57 22.55
N THR A 27 -1.51 -5.31 22.74
CA THR A 27 -2.89 -4.85 22.57
C THR A 27 -2.97 -3.89 21.39
N VAL A 28 -3.89 -4.15 20.46
CA VAL A 28 -4.20 -3.27 19.33
C VAL A 28 -5.51 -2.56 19.62
N VAL A 29 -5.54 -1.24 19.47
CA VAL A 29 -6.76 -0.43 19.58
C VAL A 29 -7.13 0.09 18.20
N GLU A 30 -8.32 -0.25 17.74
CA GLU A 30 -8.81 0.07 16.39
C GLU A 30 -10.13 0.83 16.45
N ALA A 31 -10.24 1.90 15.67
CA ALA A 31 -11.39 2.79 15.65
C ALA A 31 -12.65 2.17 15.04
N TYR A 32 -12.50 1.21 14.13
CA TYR A 32 -13.59 0.59 13.40
C TYR A 32 -13.83 -0.83 13.85
N GLU A 33 -15.10 -1.24 13.97
CA GLU A 33 -15.47 -2.59 14.39
C GLU A 33 -15.03 -3.64 13.37
N GLU A 34 -15.30 -3.38 12.09
CA GLU A 34 -14.98 -4.29 11.02
C GLU A 34 -13.67 -3.90 10.31
N PRO A 35 -12.87 -4.86 9.86
CA PRO A 35 -11.65 -4.61 9.10
C PRO A 35 -11.90 -4.04 7.70
N GLY A 36 -13.16 -3.88 7.31
CA GLY A 36 -13.54 -3.34 6.02
C GLY A 36 -13.22 -4.28 4.85
N GLY A 37 -13.61 -5.59 4.95
CA GLY A 37 -13.29 -6.63 3.99
C GLY A 37 -13.56 -6.28 2.52
N GLU A 38 -14.68 -5.60 2.27
CA GLU A 38 -15.04 -5.09 0.93
C GLU A 38 -14.85 -3.57 0.79
N VAL A 39 -14.40 -2.88 1.84
CA VAL A 39 -14.15 -1.44 1.82
C VAL A 39 -12.76 -1.15 1.31
N GLY A 40 -12.71 -0.40 0.23
CA GLY A 40 -11.48 0.00 -0.41
C GLY A 40 -11.15 -0.82 -1.66
N SER A 41 -10.20 -0.30 -2.44
CA SER A 41 -9.73 -0.89 -3.68
C SER A 41 -8.88 -2.14 -3.43
N PHE A 42 -8.64 -2.89 -4.48
CA PHE A 42 -7.60 -3.90 -4.49
C PHE A 42 -6.21 -3.26 -4.38
N LEU A 43 -5.26 -4.04 -3.93
CA LEU A 43 -3.84 -3.72 -3.91
C LEU A 43 -3.02 -4.88 -4.45
N SER A 44 -1.79 -4.60 -4.86
CA SER A 44 -0.83 -5.65 -5.24
C SER A 44 0.33 -5.63 -4.26
N LEU A 45 0.61 -6.79 -3.67
CA LEU A 45 1.79 -7.03 -2.85
C LEU A 45 2.96 -7.39 -3.75
N ALA A 46 4.02 -6.62 -3.67
CA ALA A 46 5.26 -6.86 -4.39
C ALA A 46 6.14 -7.90 -3.66
N GLY A 47 7.20 -8.36 -4.31
CA GLY A 47 8.11 -9.39 -3.78
C GLY A 47 8.68 -9.06 -2.40
N ASN A 48 9.06 -7.80 -2.15
CA ASN A 48 9.50 -7.34 -0.83
C ASN A 48 8.43 -7.50 0.26
N GLY A 49 7.17 -7.12 -0.05
CA GLY A 49 6.05 -7.28 0.88
C GLY A 49 5.72 -8.75 1.16
N LEU A 50 5.78 -9.61 0.13
CA LEU A 50 5.55 -11.05 0.29
C LEU A 50 6.66 -11.71 1.13
N ARG A 51 7.93 -11.30 0.97
CA ARG A 51 9.03 -11.76 1.82
C ARG A 51 8.87 -11.29 3.27
N ALA A 52 8.46 -10.05 3.49
CA ALA A 52 8.15 -9.57 4.83
C ALA A 52 6.96 -10.33 5.47
N LEU A 53 5.92 -10.65 4.70
CA LEU A 53 4.82 -11.52 5.14
C LEU A 53 5.29 -12.95 5.44
N SER A 54 6.31 -13.46 4.73
CA SER A 54 6.92 -14.76 5.03
C SER A 54 7.59 -14.76 6.40
N ALA A 55 8.31 -13.69 6.78
CA ALA A 55 8.86 -13.53 8.12
C ALA A 55 7.78 -13.57 9.22
N LEU A 56 6.58 -13.05 8.91
CA LEU A 56 5.43 -13.11 9.81
C LEU A 56 4.74 -14.48 9.83
N GLY A 57 5.00 -15.35 8.85
CA GLY A 57 4.28 -16.61 8.65
C GLY A 57 2.89 -16.42 8.04
N CYS A 58 2.66 -15.28 7.37
CA CYS A 58 1.34 -14.91 6.82
C CYS A 58 1.27 -15.00 5.30
N ALA A 59 2.39 -15.22 4.60
CA ALA A 59 2.46 -15.08 3.13
C ALA A 59 1.49 -16.01 2.39
N GLU A 60 1.39 -17.28 2.78
CA GLU A 60 0.53 -18.26 2.11
C GLU A 60 -0.97 -17.95 2.36
N ALA A 61 -1.35 -17.64 3.62
CA ALA A 61 -2.72 -17.30 3.96
C ALA A 61 -3.19 -16.04 3.23
N VAL A 62 -2.33 -15.02 3.15
CA VAL A 62 -2.62 -13.79 2.41
C VAL A 62 -2.69 -14.05 0.90
N ALA A 63 -1.78 -14.85 0.33
CA ALA A 63 -1.78 -15.18 -1.08
C ALA A 63 -3.05 -15.95 -1.50
N ALA A 64 -3.56 -16.83 -0.63
CA ALA A 64 -4.79 -17.57 -0.86
C ALA A 64 -6.06 -16.69 -0.94
N ARG A 65 -6.00 -15.44 -0.44
CA ARG A 65 -7.11 -14.46 -0.51
C ARG A 65 -7.08 -13.60 -1.78
N GLY A 66 -6.13 -13.84 -2.67
CA GLY A 66 -5.94 -13.10 -3.91
C GLY A 66 -5.56 -14.01 -5.07
N PHE A 67 -4.96 -13.42 -6.06
CA PHE A 67 -4.43 -14.15 -7.22
C PHE A 67 -3.09 -13.56 -7.67
N GLU A 68 -2.31 -14.38 -8.34
CA GLU A 68 -1.00 -13.98 -8.86
C GLU A 68 -1.14 -13.02 -10.05
N VAL A 69 -0.26 -12.02 -10.08
CA VAL A 69 -0.16 -11.03 -11.16
C VAL A 69 1.31 -10.95 -11.59
N PRO A 70 1.75 -11.89 -12.45
CA PRO A 70 3.16 -12.01 -12.84
C PRO A 70 3.67 -10.87 -13.71
N ARG A 71 2.79 -10.22 -14.47
CA ARG A 71 3.16 -9.25 -15.49
C ARG A 71 2.38 -7.94 -15.38
N GLN A 72 3.02 -6.88 -15.87
CA GLN A 72 2.42 -5.56 -16.01
C GLN A 72 2.62 -5.06 -17.43
N ARG A 73 1.52 -4.63 -18.05
CA ARG A 73 1.53 -3.94 -19.35
C ARG A 73 1.18 -2.47 -19.16
N MET A 74 1.93 -1.60 -19.79
CA MET A 74 1.66 -0.17 -19.87
C MET A 74 1.23 0.18 -21.28
N TRP A 75 0.15 0.95 -21.39
CA TRP A 75 -0.47 1.34 -22.65
C TRP A 75 -0.55 2.86 -22.75
N GLY A 76 -0.22 3.42 -23.90
CA GLY A 76 -0.51 4.82 -24.20
C GLY A 76 -1.99 5.06 -24.43
N GLY A 77 -2.42 6.32 -24.38
CA GLY A 77 -3.80 6.71 -24.68
C GLY A 77 -4.24 6.39 -26.11
N SER A 78 -3.30 6.18 -27.01
CA SER A 78 -3.54 5.70 -28.39
C SER A 78 -3.81 4.18 -28.48
N GLY A 79 -3.75 3.44 -27.39
CA GLY A 79 -3.81 1.97 -27.39
C GLY A 79 -2.48 1.28 -27.75
N ARG A 80 -1.39 2.05 -27.89
CA ARG A 80 -0.05 1.49 -28.14
C ARG A 80 0.52 0.85 -26.88
N LEU A 81 1.04 -0.37 -26.99
CA LEU A 81 1.82 -1.02 -25.91
C LEU A 81 3.16 -0.29 -25.74
N LEU A 82 3.39 0.23 -24.55
CA LEU A 82 4.62 0.95 -24.16
C LEU A 82 5.62 0.04 -23.46
N GLY A 83 5.16 -1.01 -22.77
CA GLY A 83 6.00 -1.96 -22.09
C GLY A 83 5.23 -3.14 -21.54
N ASP A 84 5.93 -4.27 -21.43
CA ASP A 84 5.45 -5.50 -20.82
C ASP A 84 6.57 -6.08 -19.97
N VAL A 85 6.43 -6.01 -18.64
CA VAL A 85 7.50 -6.28 -17.67
C VAL A 85 7.00 -7.13 -16.51
N PRO A 86 7.89 -7.78 -15.73
CA PRO A 86 7.51 -8.42 -14.47
C PRO A 86 6.82 -7.44 -13.54
N ARG A 87 5.77 -7.87 -12.86
CA ARG A 87 5.02 -7.03 -11.91
C ARG A 87 5.58 -7.15 -10.51
N GLY A 88 6.11 -6.04 -9.96
CA GLY A 88 6.45 -5.93 -8.55
C GLY A 88 7.50 -6.92 -8.04
N ARG A 89 8.39 -7.39 -8.91
CA ARG A 89 9.42 -8.38 -8.57
C ARG A 89 10.63 -8.27 -9.50
N LEU A 90 11.72 -8.91 -9.11
CA LEU A 90 12.86 -9.18 -10.00
C LEU A 90 12.52 -10.32 -10.96
N SER A 91 13.17 -10.37 -12.12
CA SER A 91 12.95 -11.44 -13.11
C SER A 91 13.27 -12.83 -12.56
N GLY A 92 14.22 -12.93 -11.63
CA GLY A 92 14.61 -14.18 -10.97
C GLY A 92 13.85 -14.54 -9.70
N ASP A 93 12.91 -13.70 -9.23
CA ASP A 93 12.15 -14.01 -8.03
C ASP A 93 11.23 -15.23 -8.25
N PRO A 94 11.22 -16.20 -7.31
CA PRO A 94 10.42 -17.42 -7.46
C PRO A 94 8.91 -17.18 -7.32
N ARG A 95 8.51 -16.09 -6.65
CA ARG A 95 7.11 -15.75 -6.40
C ARG A 95 6.67 -14.57 -7.24
N ASN A 96 5.45 -14.66 -7.78
CA ASN A 96 4.80 -13.55 -8.44
C ASN A 96 4.21 -12.58 -7.40
N SER A 97 3.98 -11.34 -7.80
CA SER A 97 3.17 -10.42 -7.00
C SER A 97 1.74 -10.94 -6.88
N VAL A 98 1.10 -10.66 -5.76
CA VAL A 98 -0.28 -11.08 -5.46
C VAL A 98 -1.18 -9.85 -5.38
N THR A 99 -2.31 -9.90 -6.08
CA THR A 99 -3.34 -8.87 -5.99
C THR A 99 -4.54 -9.41 -5.23
N LEU A 100 -5.03 -8.63 -4.26
CA LEU A 100 -6.15 -8.98 -3.41
C LEU A 100 -6.89 -7.71 -2.95
N MET A 101 -8.09 -7.85 -2.44
CA MET A 101 -8.80 -6.75 -1.79
C MET A 101 -8.07 -6.33 -0.53
N ARG A 102 -7.95 -5.02 -0.29
CA ARG A 102 -7.25 -4.47 0.88
C ARG A 102 -7.82 -4.98 2.20
N GLY A 103 -9.14 -5.12 2.26
CA GLY A 103 -9.81 -5.65 3.45
C GLY A 103 -9.38 -7.08 3.78
N HIS A 104 -9.27 -7.96 2.78
CA HIS A 104 -8.81 -9.34 2.97
C HIS A 104 -7.39 -9.41 3.54
N LEU A 105 -6.49 -8.50 3.13
CA LEU A 105 -5.16 -8.42 3.73
C LEU A 105 -5.24 -8.07 5.22
N VAL A 106 -6.07 -7.08 5.58
CA VAL A 106 -6.23 -6.65 6.98
C VAL A 106 -6.87 -7.77 7.81
N GLU A 107 -7.89 -8.46 7.29
CA GLU A 107 -8.53 -9.60 7.95
C GLU A 107 -7.52 -10.71 8.27
N GLU A 108 -6.72 -11.12 7.28
CA GLU A 108 -5.72 -12.19 7.49
C GLU A 108 -4.65 -11.79 8.49
N LEU A 109 -4.17 -10.53 8.44
CA LEU A 109 -3.19 -10.04 9.40
C LEU A 109 -3.76 -9.93 10.82
N ARG A 110 -5.00 -9.46 10.99
CA ARG A 110 -5.67 -9.41 12.30
C ARG A 110 -5.89 -10.82 12.85
N ALA A 111 -6.38 -11.73 12.02
CA ALA A 111 -6.54 -13.13 12.40
C ALA A 111 -5.20 -13.76 12.82
N ALA A 112 -4.11 -13.48 12.11
CA ALA A 112 -2.78 -13.93 12.46
C ALA A 112 -2.31 -13.33 13.80
N ALA A 113 -2.58 -12.05 14.04
CA ALA A 113 -2.24 -11.39 15.30
C ALA A 113 -2.96 -12.03 16.50
N VAL A 114 -4.25 -12.30 16.37
CA VAL A 114 -5.03 -13.00 17.39
C VAL A 114 -4.50 -14.42 17.62
N ARG A 115 -4.22 -15.17 16.55
CA ARG A 115 -3.60 -16.52 16.68
C ARG A 115 -2.23 -16.47 17.37
N ALA A 116 -1.47 -15.38 17.20
CA ALA A 116 -0.20 -15.16 17.89
C ALA A 116 -0.38 -14.70 19.35
N GLY A 117 -1.62 -14.49 19.82
CA GLY A 117 -1.95 -14.08 21.18
C GLY A 117 -1.99 -12.57 21.41
N ALA A 118 -2.15 -11.75 20.36
CA ALA A 118 -2.45 -10.34 20.51
C ALA A 118 -3.93 -10.12 20.84
N GLU A 119 -4.22 -9.15 21.69
CA GLU A 119 -5.57 -8.63 21.90
C GLU A 119 -5.88 -7.55 20.87
N ILE A 120 -7.07 -7.60 20.26
CA ILE A 120 -7.55 -6.53 19.35
C ILE A 120 -8.87 -5.98 19.88
N VAL A 121 -8.86 -4.72 20.27
CA VAL A 121 -10.01 -3.95 20.74
C VAL A 121 -10.51 -3.09 19.59
N THR A 122 -11.64 -3.46 19.01
CA THR A 122 -12.29 -2.73 17.90
C THR A 122 -13.34 -1.74 18.40
N GLY A 123 -13.80 -0.83 17.55
CA GLY A 123 -14.80 0.20 17.90
C GLY A 123 -14.27 1.28 18.87
N ARG A 124 -12.97 1.28 19.15
CA ARG A 124 -12.33 2.20 20.10
C ARG A 124 -11.41 3.20 19.41
N ARG A 125 -11.89 4.42 19.26
CA ARG A 125 -11.11 5.50 18.63
C ARG A 125 -10.21 6.18 19.65
N VAL A 126 -8.90 6.19 19.39
CA VAL A 126 -7.91 6.94 20.15
C VAL A 126 -7.91 8.38 19.66
N GLY A 127 -8.13 9.34 20.56
CA GLY A 127 -8.06 10.77 20.31
C GLY A 127 -6.85 11.42 20.99
N PRO A 128 -6.57 12.73 20.73
CA PRO A 128 -5.47 13.45 21.37
C PRO A 128 -5.57 13.46 22.92
N GLU A 129 -6.79 13.52 23.43
CA GLU A 129 -7.08 13.53 24.87
C GLU A 129 -7.02 12.13 25.51
N THR A 130 -7.16 11.06 24.75
CA THR A 130 -7.21 9.69 25.28
C THR A 130 -5.90 8.90 25.10
N ILE A 131 -5.04 9.31 24.15
CA ILE A 131 -3.83 8.55 23.80
C ILE A 131 -2.89 8.35 25.00
N THR A 132 -2.76 9.34 25.87
CA THR A 132 -1.92 9.24 27.06
C THR A 132 -2.46 8.20 28.05
N ALA A 133 -3.77 8.15 28.24
CA ALA A 133 -4.42 7.16 29.10
C ALA A 133 -4.33 5.75 28.49
N GLU A 134 -4.53 5.61 27.17
CA GLU A 134 -4.37 4.34 26.47
C GLU A 134 -2.94 3.81 26.54
N ALA A 135 -1.96 4.69 26.42
CA ALA A 135 -0.54 4.34 26.51
C ALA A 135 -0.06 4.08 27.94
N ALA A 136 -0.91 4.32 28.97
CA ALA A 136 -0.51 4.10 30.35
C ALA A 136 -0.13 2.64 30.57
N GLY A 137 1.09 2.43 31.07
CA GLY A 137 1.63 1.10 31.38
C GLY A 137 2.15 0.31 30.18
N ALA A 138 2.13 0.83 28.95
CA ALA A 138 2.85 0.25 27.83
C ALA A 138 4.34 0.62 27.88
N ASP A 139 5.20 -0.34 27.59
CA ASP A 139 6.65 -0.11 27.44
C ASP A 139 6.98 0.44 26.05
N LEU A 140 6.16 0.09 25.06
CA LEU A 140 6.28 0.51 23.66
C LEU A 140 4.90 0.93 23.12
N VAL A 141 4.83 2.09 22.45
CA VAL A 141 3.64 2.57 21.74
C VAL A 141 3.94 2.62 20.24
N VAL A 142 3.13 1.94 19.45
CA VAL A 142 3.26 1.89 17.99
C VAL A 142 2.12 2.69 17.36
N GLY A 143 2.43 3.83 16.77
CA GLY A 143 1.48 4.62 15.98
C GLY A 143 1.36 4.08 14.56
N ALA A 144 0.28 3.34 14.31
CA ALA A 144 -0.07 2.75 13.02
C ALA A 144 -1.46 3.24 12.54
N ASP A 145 -1.84 4.44 12.96
CA ASP A 145 -3.15 5.07 12.85
C ASP A 145 -3.32 5.88 11.54
N GLY A 146 -2.48 5.59 10.55
CA GLY A 146 -2.62 6.03 9.18
C GLY A 146 -2.25 7.50 8.95
N ILE A 147 -2.59 8.00 7.76
CA ILE A 147 -2.16 9.35 7.33
C ILE A 147 -2.69 10.47 8.23
N TRP A 148 -3.83 10.27 8.90
CA TRP A 148 -4.43 11.23 9.85
C TRP A 148 -3.99 10.99 11.30
N SER A 149 -2.83 10.37 11.50
CA SER A 149 -2.32 9.91 12.78
C SER A 149 -2.41 10.92 13.90
N VAL A 150 -3.09 10.52 14.97
CA VAL A 150 -3.11 11.21 16.26
C VAL A 150 -1.78 11.01 16.97
N THR A 151 -1.23 9.78 16.90
CA THR A 151 0.06 9.44 17.51
C THR A 151 1.17 10.36 16.98
N ARG A 152 1.20 10.64 15.68
CA ARG A 152 2.17 11.57 15.07
C ARG A 152 2.03 12.98 15.66
N ARG A 153 0.82 13.50 15.79
CA ARG A 153 0.57 14.84 16.34
C ARG A 153 0.93 14.92 17.83
N THR A 154 0.75 13.86 18.58
CA THR A 154 1.14 13.80 20.00
C THR A 154 2.64 13.69 20.16
N LEU A 155 3.31 12.94 19.28
CA LEU A 155 4.77 12.75 19.31
C LEU A 155 5.52 14.05 18.97
N ALA A 156 5.00 14.86 18.05
CA ALA A 156 5.59 16.13 17.65
C ALA A 156 4.48 17.17 17.43
N GLY A 157 4.36 18.14 18.30
CA GLY A 157 3.28 19.15 18.27
C GLY A 157 3.15 19.92 16.94
N GLU A 158 4.26 20.09 16.21
CA GLU A 158 4.30 20.71 14.88
C GLU A 158 4.39 19.66 13.75
N ALA A 159 3.72 18.52 13.93
CA ALA A 159 3.69 17.48 12.92
C ALA A 159 2.99 17.96 11.62
N PRO A 160 3.50 17.58 10.43
CA PRO A 160 2.89 17.99 9.18
C PRO A 160 1.49 17.42 9.01
N GLU A 161 0.59 18.24 8.43
CA GLU A 161 -0.78 17.85 8.11
C GLU A 161 -0.88 17.31 6.67
N PRO A 162 -1.72 16.30 6.42
CA PRO A 162 -1.97 15.79 5.10
C PRO A 162 -2.59 16.84 4.17
N ARG A 163 -2.15 16.84 2.91
CA ARG A 163 -2.71 17.71 1.86
C ARG A 163 -3.19 16.87 0.70
N TYR A 164 -4.27 17.27 0.07
CA TYR A 164 -4.76 16.62 -1.14
C TYR A 164 -3.67 16.62 -2.23
N ALA A 165 -3.48 15.47 -2.87
CA ALA A 165 -2.38 15.22 -3.80
C ALA A 165 -2.69 15.61 -5.26
N GLY A 166 -3.86 16.20 -5.53
CA GLY A 166 -4.30 16.51 -6.89
C GLY A 166 -4.72 15.27 -7.69
N ILE A 167 -5.06 14.17 -7.00
CA ILE A 167 -5.49 12.92 -7.64
C ILE A 167 -6.48 12.18 -6.74
N TYR A 168 -7.52 11.62 -7.35
CA TYR A 168 -8.45 10.71 -6.67
C TYR A 168 -8.60 9.40 -7.44
N THR A 169 -9.13 8.39 -6.79
CA THR A 169 -9.37 7.07 -7.37
C THR A 169 -10.83 6.68 -7.20
N VAL A 170 -11.46 6.28 -8.30
CA VAL A 170 -12.69 5.50 -8.31
C VAL A 170 -12.34 4.10 -8.77
N SER A 171 -12.83 3.09 -8.08
CA SER A 171 -12.52 1.69 -8.40
C SER A 171 -13.74 0.81 -8.27
N GLY A 172 -13.69 -0.35 -8.91
CA GLY A 172 -14.80 -1.28 -8.89
C GLY A 172 -14.47 -2.60 -9.56
N VAL A 173 -15.54 -3.35 -9.78
CA VAL A 173 -15.53 -4.63 -10.48
C VAL A 173 -16.47 -4.57 -11.65
N SER A 174 -16.06 -5.11 -12.79
CA SER A 174 -16.84 -5.25 -14.01
C SER A 174 -16.96 -6.72 -14.39
N GLU A 175 -18.10 -7.08 -14.94
CA GLU A 175 -18.38 -8.42 -15.47
C GLU A 175 -18.73 -8.34 -16.96
N ARG A 176 -18.51 -9.44 -17.69
CA ARG A 176 -18.83 -9.52 -19.13
C ARG A 176 -18.15 -8.43 -19.96
N VAL A 177 -16.93 -8.06 -19.58
CA VAL A 177 -16.09 -7.15 -20.36
C VAL A 177 -15.73 -7.85 -21.69
N PRO A 178 -15.69 -7.12 -22.84
CA PRO A 178 -15.30 -7.70 -24.13
C PRO A 178 -13.98 -8.50 -24.04
N GLY A 179 -13.93 -9.65 -24.72
CA GLY A 179 -12.85 -10.62 -24.57
C GLY A 179 -11.47 -10.12 -25.01
N ASP A 180 -11.39 -9.16 -25.91
CA ASP A 180 -10.14 -8.50 -26.31
C ASP A 180 -9.54 -7.63 -25.18
N VAL A 181 -10.38 -7.07 -24.31
CA VAL A 181 -9.97 -6.29 -23.12
C VAL A 181 -9.68 -7.20 -21.93
N ALA A 182 -10.43 -8.28 -21.76
CA ALA A 182 -10.32 -9.24 -20.66
C ALA A 182 -9.44 -10.46 -20.97
N ALA A 183 -8.67 -10.44 -22.07
CA ALA A 183 -8.05 -11.62 -22.67
C ALA A 183 -7.01 -12.34 -21.80
N ASP A 184 -6.29 -11.62 -20.96
CA ASP A 184 -5.14 -12.15 -20.21
C ASP A 184 -5.37 -12.09 -18.69
N PRO A 185 -5.91 -13.14 -18.03
CA PRO A 185 -6.03 -13.19 -16.60
C PRO A 185 -4.66 -13.01 -15.89
N GLY A 186 -4.64 -12.29 -14.77
CA GLY A 186 -3.43 -12.06 -14.00
C GLY A 186 -2.44 -11.05 -14.63
N VAL A 187 -2.82 -10.33 -15.68
CA VAL A 187 -2.03 -9.23 -16.23
C VAL A 187 -2.55 -7.89 -15.72
N PHE A 188 -1.66 -7.14 -15.09
CA PHE A 188 -1.94 -5.78 -14.66
C PHE A 188 -1.79 -4.84 -15.85
N ASN A 189 -2.89 -4.31 -16.34
CA ASN A 189 -2.91 -3.35 -17.42
C ASN A 189 -3.03 -1.94 -16.85
N MET A 190 -2.11 -1.04 -17.23
CA MET A 190 -2.15 0.39 -16.91
C MET A 190 -2.22 1.18 -18.22
N VAL A 191 -3.32 1.88 -18.43
CA VAL A 191 -3.56 2.75 -19.56
C VAL A 191 -3.35 4.20 -19.14
N PHE A 192 -2.39 4.89 -19.73
CA PHE A 192 -2.20 6.32 -19.54
C PHE A 192 -3.23 7.09 -20.37
N THR A 193 -4.19 7.72 -19.72
CA THR A 193 -5.25 8.50 -20.33
C THR A 193 -4.97 10.00 -20.28
N ARG A 194 -5.85 10.82 -20.89
CA ARG A 194 -5.73 12.28 -20.78
C ARG A 194 -6.03 12.79 -19.36
N HIS A 195 -6.75 12.01 -18.56
CA HIS A 195 -7.21 12.38 -17.22
C HIS A 195 -6.39 11.73 -16.10
N GLY A 196 -5.38 10.93 -16.43
CA GLY A 196 -4.55 10.25 -15.44
C GLY A 196 -4.17 8.83 -15.86
N ALA A 197 -4.50 7.83 -15.08
CA ALA A 197 -4.24 6.42 -15.40
C ALA A 197 -5.46 5.55 -15.09
N PHE A 198 -5.74 4.62 -15.98
CA PHE A 198 -6.74 3.59 -15.76
C PHE A 198 -6.05 2.23 -15.62
N ILE A 199 -6.39 1.53 -14.54
CA ILE A 199 -5.83 0.22 -14.24
C ILE A 199 -6.94 -0.81 -14.36
N HIS A 200 -6.66 -1.95 -15.01
CA HIS A 200 -7.56 -3.10 -14.98
C HIS A 200 -6.79 -4.42 -14.95
N ILE A 201 -7.38 -5.40 -14.28
CA ILE A 201 -6.81 -6.75 -14.12
C ILE A 201 -7.96 -7.74 -14.24
N THR A 202 -7.87 -8.69 -15.16
CA THR A 202 -8.82 -9.80 -15.22
C THR A 202 -8.44 -10.82 -14.15
N ALA A 203 -9.36 -11.06 -13.22
CA ALA A 203 -9.22 -12.08 -12.20
C ALA A 203 -9.42 -13.49 -12.81
N PRO A 204 -8.94 -14.56 -12.15
CA PRO A 204 -9.13 -15.94 -12.65
C PRO A 204 -10.58 -16.34 -12.87
N GLY A 205 -11.53 -15.73 -12.16
CA GLY A 205 -12.98 -15.93 -12.33
C GLY A 205 -13.58 -15.22 -13.53
N GLY A 206 -12.80 -14.41 -14.29
CA GLY A 206 -13.27 -13.67 -15.46
C GLY A 206 -13.82 -12.29 -15.16
N GLU A 207 -14.00 -11.91 -13.91
CA GLU A 207 -14.32 -10.54 -13.52
C GLU A 207 -13.11 -9.62 -13.72
N VAL A 208 -13.35 -8.35 -14.01
CA VAL A 208 -12.29 -7.34 -14.20
C VAL A 208 -12.31 -6.38 -13.02
N TRP A 209 -11.23 -6.37 -12.24
CA TRP A 209 -11.00 -5.39 -11.19
C TRP A 209 -10.36 -4.15 -11.80
N TRP A 210 -10.90 -2.98 -11.51
CA TRP A 210 -10.42 -1.76 -12.14
C TRP A 210 -10.29 -0.59 -11.15
N SER A 211 -9.45 0.37 -11.54
CA SER A 211 -9.18 1.59 -10.79
C SER A 211 -8.88 2.73 -11.75
N ALA A 212 -9.75 3.74 -11.78
CA ALA A 212 -9.55 4.99 -12.48
C ALA A 212 -8.88 6.00 -11.54
N GLN A 213 -7.61 6.32 -11.80
CA GLN A 213 -6.85 7.36 -11.09
C GLN A 213 -6.96 8.66 -11.88
N VAL A 214 -7.75 9.59 -11.37
CA VAL A 214 -8.08 10.84 -12.07
C VAL A 214 -7.32 12.01 -11.46
N CYS A 215 -6.61 12.75 -12.30
CA CYS A 215 -5.94 14.00 -11.93
C CYS A 215 -6.98 15.12 -11.82
N SER A 216 -7.05 15.77 -10.68
CA SER A 216 -7.90 16.91 -10.38
C SER A 216 -7.14 17.84 -9.43
N PRO A 217 -6.78 19.07 -9.82
CA PRO A 217 -6.05 19.97 -8.95
C PRO A 217 -6.77 20.28 -7.63
N GLU A 218 -8.10 20.28 -7.67
CA GLU A 218 -8.98 20.47 -6.53
C GLU A 218 -9.70 19.17 -6.18
N GLU A 219 -10.14 19.03 -4.95
CA GLU A 219 -10.95 17.88 -4.53
C GLU A 219 -12.22 17.81 -5.40
N PRO A 220 -12.53 16.64 -5.99
CA PRO A 220 -13.66 16.49 -6.90
C PRO A 220 -14.98 16.69 -6.17
N ALA A 221 -15.89 17.45 -6.77
CA ALA A 221 -17.26 17.56 -6.30
C ALA A 221 -18.11 16.31 -6.61
N ASP A 222 -17.72 15.56 -7.63
CA ASP A 222 -18.39 14.33 -8.07
C ASP A 222 -17.37 13.22 -8.36
N THR A 223 -17.57 12.08 -7.70
CA THR A 223 -16.79 10.84 -7.88
C THR A 223 -17.68 9.67 -8.30
N SER A 224 -18.83 9.96 -8.90
CA SER A 224 -19.78 8.95 -9.40
C SER A 224 -19.19 8.15 -10.55
N LEU A 225 -19.77 6.96 -10.81
CA LEU A 225 -19.43 6.15 -11.97
C LEU A 225 -19.72 6.90 -13.28
N GLU A 226 -20.80 7.65 -13.31
CA GLU A 226 -21.23 8.42 -14.48
C GLU A 226 -20.21 9.50 -14.83
N SER A 227 -19.70 10.22 -13.84
CA SER A 227 -18.63 11.20 -14.02
C SER A 227 -17.37 10.55 -14.60
N VAL A 228 -16.96 9.40 -14.07
CA VAL A 228 -15.77 8.69 -14.56
C VAL A 228 -16.00 8.10 -15.97
N LYS A 229 -17.21 7.60 -16.28
CA LYS A 229 -17.57 7.15 -17.64
C LYS A 229 -17.45 8.28 -18.65
N GLU A 230 -17.94 9.47 -18.33
CA GLU A 230 -17.84 10.62 -19.24
C GLU A 230 -16.38 11.02 -19.50
N LEU A 231 -15.52 11.03 -18.47
CA LEU A 231 -14.09 11.29 -18.61
C LEU A 231 -13.40 10.30 -19.57
N HIS A 232 -13.81 9.03 -19.55
CA HIS A 232 -13.20 7.94 -20.31
C HIS A 232 -14.02 7.48 -21.54
N ARG A 233 -15.06 8.21 -21.94
CA ARG A 233 -16.00 7.79 -23.01
C ARG A 233 -15.35 7.53 -24.37
N LEU A 234 -14.19 8.12 -24.63
CA LEU A 234 -13.41 7.93 -25.87
C LEU A 234 -12.17 7.03 -25.69
N ASP A 235 -11.93 6.52 -24.49
CA ASP A 235 -10.79 5.67 -24.18
C ASP A 235 -11.21 4.20 -24.37
N GLY A 236 -10.67 3.47 -25.33
CA GLY A 236 -11.06 2.11 -25.72
C GLY A 236 -11.30 1.14 -24.55
N ALA A 237 -10.25 0.51 -24.01
CA ALA A 237 -10.38 -0.44 -22.90
C ALA A 237 -11.00 0.18 -21.62
N PRO A 238 -10.62 1.38 -21.14
CA PRO A 238 -11.29 2.02 -20.01
C PRO A 238 -12.81 2.18 -20.20
N SER A 239 -13.26 2.64 -21.35
CA SER A 239 -14.69 2.81 -21.63
C SER A 239 -15.46 1.49 -21.59
N ALA A 240 -14.90 0.43 -22.20
CA ALA A 240 -15.50 -0.90 -22.19
C ALA A 240 -15.62 -1.48 -20.78
N VAL A 241 -14.55 -1.35 -19.96
CA VAL A 241 -14.54 -1.82 -18.57
C VAL A 241 -15.55 -1.06 -17.72
N LEU A 242 -15.58 0.27 -17.81
CA LEU A 242 -16.52 1.10 -17.06
C LEU A 242 -17.98 0.86 -17.48
N GLY A 243 -18.22 0.61 -18.78
CA GLY A 243 -19.55 0.26 -19.29
C GLY A 243 -20.14 -1.02 -18.70
N ALA A 244 -19.28 -1.94 -18.29
CA ALA A 244 -19.62 -3.24 -17.71
C ALA A 244 -19.52 -3.28 -16.16
N ALA A 245 -19.39 -2.12 -15.49
CA ALA A 245 -19.23 -2.05 -14.03
C ALA A 245 -20.50 -2.54 -13.30
N VAL A 246 -20.31 -3.46 -12.37
CA VAL A 246 -21.38 -4.06 -11.55
C VAL A 246 -21.26 -3.71 -10.06
N ARG A 247 -20.05 -3.34 -9.59
CA ARG A 247 -19.80 -2.98 -8.20
C ARG A 247 -18.79 -1.85 -8.13
N LEU A 248 -19.02 -0.91 -7.23
CA LEU A 248 -18.11 0.18 -6.92
C LEU A 248 -17.58 0.05 -5.50
N HIS A 249 -16.34 0.45 -5.31
CA HIS A 249 -15.76 0.67 -4.00
C HIS A 249 -15.86 2.14 -3.61
N ARG A 250 -15.71 2.44 -2.32
CA ARG A 250 -15.66 3.82 -1.85
C ARG A 250 -14.52 4.58 -2.54
N PRO A 251 -14.77 5.74 -3.15
CA PRO A 251 -13.74 6.56 -3.75
C PRO A 251 -12.66 6.97 -2.74
N THR A 252 -11.44 7.13 -3.23
CA THR A 252 -10.29 7.50 -2.40
C THR A 252 -9.69 8.81 -2.89
N LEU A 253 -9.69 9.83 -2.05
CA LEU A 253 -8.90 11.04 -2.24
C LEU A 253 -7.48 10.74 -1.77
N HIS A 254 -6.50 10.94 -2.67
CA HIS A 254 -5.11 10.74 -2.30
C HIS A 254 -4.56 11.96 -1.58
N HIS A 255 -3.88 11.72 -0.48
CA HIS A 255 -3.22 12.76 0.28
C HIS A 255 -1.71 12.50 0.32
N VAL A 256 -0.94 13.56 0.39
CA VAL A 256 0.50 13.53 0.61
C VAL A 256 0.80 14.18 1.95
N LEU A 257 1.88 13.74 2.53
CA LEU A 257 2.41 14.30 3.77
C LEU A 257 3.81 14.84 3.47
N ALA A 258 4.12 16.01 4.01
CA ALA A 258 5.49 16.47 4.05
C ALA A 258 6.35 15.51 4.87
N GLU A 259 7.66 15.62 4.77
CA GLU A 259 8.56 14.78 5.57
C GLU A 259 8.24 14.92 7.06
N VAL A 260 8.05 13.78 7.72
CA VAL A 260 7.80 13.70 9.16
C VAL A 260 9.15 13.75 9.88
N PRO A 261 9.45 14.82 10.64
CA PRO A 261 10.78 15.00 11.23
C PRO A 261 11.06 14.03 12.37
N VAL A 262 10.04 13.73 13.17
CA VAL A 262 10.15 12.88 14.35
C VAL A 262 9.35 11.60 14.15
N TRP A 263 10.01 10.43 14.18
CA TRP A 263 9.37 9.13 14.07
C TRP A 263 9.33 8.38 15.40
N GLN A 264 10.13 8.79 16.38
CA GLN A 264 10.19 8.14 17.69
C GLN A 264 10.71 9.08 18.79
N ASP A 265 10.39 8.77 20.06
CA ASP A 265 10.85 9.49 21.27
C ASP A 265 11.52 8.57 22.30
N GLY A 266 11.90 7.35 21.93
CA GLY A 266 12.47 6.32 22.80
C GLY A 266 11.42 5.39 23.42
N ARG A 267 10.12 5.68 23.29
CA ARG A 267 8.99 4.85 23.73
C ARG A 267 7.91 4.70 22.69
N THR A 268 7.64 5.76 21.96
CA THR A 268 6.63 5.81 20.88
C THR A 268 7.34 5.76 19.54
N VAL A 269 6.76 5.03 18.56
CA VAL A 269 7.28 4.94 17.20
C VAL A 269 6.14 4.97 16.17
N LEU A 270 6.36 5.61 15.02
CA LEU A 270 5.42 5.67 13.90
C LEU A 270 5.76 4.65 12.83
N LEU A 271 4.74 4.00 12.25
CA LEU A 271 4.85 3.03 11.17
C LEU A 271 3.84 3.30 10.05
N GLY A 272 4.17 2.83 8.85
CA GLY A 272 3.30 2.94 7.70
C GLY A 272 2.91 4.39 7.37
N ASP A 273 1.66 4.62 6.99
CA ASP A 273 1.19 5.95 6.58
C ASP A 273 1.19 6.99 7.72
N ALA A 274 1.31 6.58 8.98
CA ALA A 274 1.52 7.50 10.09
C ALA A 274 2.89 8.18 10.04
N ALA A 275 3.92 7.47 9.55
CA ALA A 275 5.27 7.97 9.36
C ALA A 275 5.55 8.45 7.93
N HIS A 276 5.08 7.71 6.92
CA HIS A 276 5.49 7.87 5.53
C HIS A 276 4.44 7.39 4.54
N PRO A 277 3.39 8.15 4.25
CA PRO A 277 2.44 7.78 3.22
C PRO A 277 3.13 7.75 1.85
N VAL A 278 3.71 6.60 1.50
CA VAL A 278 4.34 6.38 0.20
C VAL A 278 3.27 5.97 -0.80
N GLY A 279 2.97 6.83 -1.75
CA GLY A 279 2.04 6.53 -2.83
C GLY A 279 2.50 5.39 -3.75
N ALA A 280 1.83 5.23 -4.88
CA ALA A 280 2.26 4.38 -6.00
C ALA A 280 2.37 2.87 -5.72
N GLY A 281 1.47 2.32 -4.92
CA GLY A 281 1.30 0.86 -4.82
C GLY A 281 2.31 0.16 -3.91
N GLN A 282 3.10 0.88 -3.11
CA GLN A 282 4.07 0.29 -2.17
C GLN A 282 3.67 0.41 -0.69
N GLY A 283 2.63 1.16 -0.35
CA GLY A 283 2.26 1.45 1.04
C GLY A 283 2.08 0.21 1.91
N ALA A 284 1.34 -0.80 1.42
CA ALA A 284 1.13 -2.03 2.17
C ALA A 284 2.43 -2.85 2.35
N SER A 285 3.23 -3.01 1.29
CA SER A 285 4.52 -3.72 1.38
C SER A 285 5.48 -3.05 2.36
N MET A 286 5.57 -1.72 2.29
CA MET A 286 6.41 -0.93 3.20
C MET A 286 5.94 -1.01 4.65
N ALA A 287 4.63 -1.01 4.88
CA ALA A 287 4.06 -1.15 6.23
C ALA A 287 4.37 -2.52 6.86
N VAL A 288 4.35 -3.60 6.06
CA VAL A 288 4.75 -4.93 6.55
C VAL A 288 6.26 -5.00 6.79
N GLU A 289 7.09 -4.41 5.91
CA GLU A 289 8.52 -4.29 6.18
C GLU A 289 8.80 -3.54 7.49
N ASP A 290 8.12 -2.41 7.74
CA ASP A 290 8.27 -1.64 8.98
C ASP A 290 8.05 -2.52 10.21
N ALA A 291 6.98 -3.30 10.20
CA ALA A 291 6.63 -4.19 11.31
C ALA A 291 7.74 -5.23 11.59
N VAL A 292 8.28 -5.84 10.52
CA VAL A 292 9.36 -6.84 10.65
C VAL A 292 10.64 -6.20 11.15
N VAL A 293 11.03 -5.02 10.62
CA VAL A 293 12.24 -4.31 11.02
C VAL A 293 12.14 -3.83 12.46
N LEU A 294 10.98 -3.31 12.90
CA LEU A 294 10.75 -2.92 14.28
C LEU A 294 10.91 -4.12 15.22
N ALA A 295 10.25 -5.24 14.94
CA ALA A 295 10.31 -6.42 15.79
C ALA A 295 11.73 -7.02 15.85
N ARG A 296 12.47 -7.02 14.72
CA ARG A 296 13.87 -7.42 14.70
C ARG A 296 14.72 -6.50 15.61
N ALA A 297 14.54 -5.20 15.51
CA ALA A 297 15.24 -4.25 16.36
C ALA A 297 14.93 -4.47 17.85
N VAL A 298 13.66 -4.68 18.19
CA VAL A 298 13.24 -5.00 19.58
C VAL A 298 13.87 -6.28 20.11
N ARG A 299 14.05 -7.30 19.27
CA ARG A 299 14.69 -8.56 19.66
C ARG A 299 16.20 -8.43 19.86
N GLU A 300 16.87 -7.59 19.07
CA GLU A 300 18.32 -7.55 18.97
C GLU A 300 18.98 -6.44 19.83
N GLU A 301 18.20 -5.48 20.31
CA GLU A 301 18.69 -4.38 21.14
C GLU A 301 18.31 -4.56 22.62
N ASP A 302 19.17 -4.07 23.51
CA ASP A 302 19.01 -4.24 24.96
C ASP A 302 17.89 -3.40 25.58
N SER A 303 17.35 -2.42 24.82
CA SER A 303 16.27 -1.54 25.28
C SER A 303 15.36 -1.11 24.16
N VAL A 304 14.10 -0.77 24.50
CA VAL A 304 13.13 -0.20 23.56
C VAL A 304 13.70 1.06 22.91
N ALA A 305 14.31 1.96 23.67
CA ALA A 305 14.86 3.20 23.13
C ALA A 305 15.96 2.94 22.08
N ALA A 306 16.86 2.00 22.32
CA ALA A 306 17.89 1.60 21.35
C ALA A 306 17.27 0.97 20.10
N ALA A 307 16.26 0.11 20.29
CA ALA A 307 15.52 -0.50 19.18
C ALA A 307 14.85 0.54 18.29
N LEU A 308 14.23 1.56 18.85
CA LEU A 308 13.56 2.62 18.10
C LEU A 308 14.55 3.51 17.32
N VAL A 309 15.71 3.80 17.90
CA VAL A 309 16.79 4.52 17.18
C VAL A 309 17.28 3.71 15.98
N ARG A 310 17.48 2.41 16.16
CA ARG A 310 17.88 1.52 15.07
C ARG A 310 16.82 1.43 13.98
N TYR A 311 15.57 1.22 14.36
CA TYR A 311 14.43 1.20 13.44
C TYR A 311 14.37 2.49 12.59
N ASP A 312 14.39 3.67 13.22
CA ASP A 312 14.32 4.95 12.54
C ASP A 312 15.46 5.09 11.50
N ARG A 313 16.69 4.80 11.91
CA ARG A 313 17.85 4.86 11.00
C ARG A 313 17.70 3.96 9.79
N GLU A 314 17.29 2.70 9.97
CA GLU A 314 17.17 1.71 8.90
C GLU A 314 16.02 2.07 7.95
N ARG A 315 14.86 2.46 8.50
CA ARG A 315 13.68 2.70 7.68
C ARG A 315 13.69 4.05 6.99
N ARG A 316 14.18 5.09 7.64
CA ARG A 316 14.20 6.45 7.07
C ARG A 316 14.99 6.52 5.75
N ALA A 317 16.15 5.88 5.67
CA ALA A 317 16.95 5.84 4.45
C ALA A 317 16.20 5.14 3.27
N ARG A 318 15.54 4.00 3.56
CA ARG A 318 14.76 3.26 2.57
C ARG A 318 13.51 4.03 2.13
N VAL A 319 12.77 4.60 3.09
CA VAL A 319 11.56 5.39 2.82
C VAL A 319 11.88 6.64 1.99
N ALA A 320 12.94 7.37 2.29
CA ALA A 320 13.34 8.53 1.49
C ALA A 320 13.63 8.18 0.03
N LYS A 321 14.26 7.03 -0.22
CA LYS A 321 14.48 6.52 -1.57
C LYS A 321 13.17 6.13 -2.26
N MET A 322 12.26 5.47 -1.52
CA MET A 322 10.94 5.06 -2.02
C MET A 322 10.05 6.27 -2.35
N ALA A 323 10.03 7.29 -1.50
CA ALA A 323 9.26 8.52 -1.70
C ALA A 323 9.67 9.26 -2.99
N ARG A 324 10.99 9.32 -3.29
CA ARG A 324 11.48 9.89 -4.54
C ARG A 324 10.98 9.12 -5.77
N ALA A 325 11.01 7.79 -5.71
CA ALA A 325 10.49 6.95 -6.81
C ALA A 325 8.97 7.10 -6.99
N ALA A 326 8.23 7.21 -5.89
CA ALA A 326 6.78 7.43 -5.91
C ALA A 326 6.40 8.79 -6.50
N SER A 327 7.16 9.85 -6.21
CA SER A 327 6.97 11.17 -6.81
C SER A 327 7.16 11.13 -8.33
N ALA A 328 8.26 10.54 -8.82
CA ALA A 328 8.50 10.40 -10.26
C ALA A 328 7.37 9.62 -10.97
N ASN A 329 6.82 8.60 -10.33
CA ASN A 329 5.69 7.83 -10.85
C ASN A 329 4.39 8.65 -10.94
N ARG A 330 4.14 9.53 -9.97
CA ARG A 330 3.00 10.46 -9.99
C ARG A 330 3.15 11.48 -11.11
N ASP A 331 4.32 12.07 -11.26
CA ASP A 331 4.61 13.06 -12.28
C ASP A 331 4.42 12.49 -13.71
N ALA A 332 4.75 11.21 -13.92
CA ALA A 332 4.49 10.54 -15.19
C ALA A 332 2.98 10.43 -15.52
N LYS A 333 2.11 10.23 -14.50
CA LYS A 333 0.66 10.14 -14.68
C LYS A 333 -0.01 11.50 -14.91
N THR A 334 0.60 12.56 -14.41
CA THR A 334 0.08 13.94 -14.51
C THR A 334 0.65 14.72 -15.69
N ALA A 335 1.45 14.07 -16.54
CA ALA A 335 2.11 14.70 -17.68
C ALA A 335 1.12 15.35 -18.66
N GLY A 336 1.38 16.60 -19.05
CA GLY A 336 0.57 17.31 -20.05
C GLY A 336 0.69 16.70 -21.46
N PRO A 337 -0.06 17.23 -22.46
CA PRO A 337 -0.16 16.63 -23.81
C PRO A 337 1.19 16.39 -24.49
N VAL A 338 2.14 17.34 -24.38
CA VAL A 338 3.47 17.22 -24.95
C VAL A 338 4.27 16.16 -24.21
N GLY A 339 4.25 16.18 -22.87
CA GLY A 339 4.94 15.19 -22.05
C GLY A 339 4.45 13.77 -22.32
N ARG A 340 3.15 13.56 -22.53
CA ARG A 340 2.58 12.25 -22.90
C ARG A 340 3.14 11.73 -24.23
N ARG A 341 3.22 12.57 -25.26
CA ARG A 341 3.80 12.18 -26.55
C ARG A 341 5.28 11.81 -26.45
N VAL A 342 6.05 12.59 -25.67
CA VAL A 342 7.45 12.27 -25.38
C VAL A 342 7.56 10.94 -24.62
N ASN A 343 6.71 10.71 -23.63
CA ASN A 343 6.67 9.47 -22.87
C ASN A 343 6.33 8.27 -23.78
N GLU A 344 5.38 8.37 -24.71
CA GLU A 344 5.05 7.31 -25.67
C GLU A 344 6.22 6.92 -26.58
N LEU A 345 7.17 7.82 -26.82
CA LEU A 345 8.38 7.55 -27.60
C LEU A 345 9.48 6.92 -26.74
N ILE A 346 9.68 7.40 -25.53
CA ILE A 346 10.82 7.01 -24.67
C ILE A 346 10.49 5.75 -23.84
N MET A 347 9.27 5.61 -23.35
CA MET A 347 8.88 4.49 -22.47
C MET A 347 9.18 3.10 -23.06
N PRO A 348 8.93 2.80 -24.35
CA PRO A 348 9.25 1.47 -24.89
C PRO A 348 10.74 1.11 -24.77
N ILE A 349 11.64 2.08 -24.98
CA ILE A 349 13.08 1.90 -24.83
C ILE A 349 13.43 1.70 -23.37
N PHE A 350 12.86 2.51 -22.48
CA PHE A 350 13.07 2.41 -21.04
C PHE A 350 12.63 1.03 -20.50
N PHE A 351 11.40 0.61 -20.80
CA PHE A 351 10.86 -0.69 -20.33
C PHE A 351 11.66 -1.87 -20.86
N ARG A 352 12.14 -1.81 -22.09
CA ARG A 352 12.91 -2.89 -22.70
C ARG A 352 14.32 -3.04 -22.11
N HIS A 353 14.99 -1.94 -21.76
CA HIS A 353 16.43 -1.97 -21.47
C HIS A 353 16.80 -1.51 -20.05
N PHE A 354 15.97 -0.72 -19.39
CA PHE A 354 16.36 -0.04 -18.15
C PHE A 354 15.41 -0.31 -16.98
N TYR A 355 14.23 -0.85 -17.22
CA TYR A 355 13.19 -0.98 -16.19
C TYR A 355 13.67 -1.75 -14.96
N GLU A 356 14.17 -2.97 -15.12
CA GLU A 356 14.59 -3.80 -13.99
C GLU A 356 15.77 -3.18 -13.22
N ARG A 357 16.75 -2.63 -13.96
CA ARG A 357 17.88 -1.93 -13.34
C ARG A 357 17.44 -0.70 -12.54
N ALA A 358 16.47 0.05 -13.05
CA ALA A 358 15.96 1.25 -12.41
C ALA A 358 15.03 0.97 -11.22
N THR A 359 14.26 -0.12 -11.27
CA THR A 359 13.20 -0.43 -10.30
C THR A 359 13.49 -1.64 -9.41
N GLY A 360 14.44 -2.50 -9.77
CA GLY A 360 14.71 -3.74 -9.05
C GLY A 360 15.01 -3.55 -7.57
N TRP A 361 15.69 -2.48 -7.20
CA TRP A 361 15.97 -2.15 -5.81
C TRP A 361 14.70 -1.96 -4.95
N LEU A 362 13.54 -1.61 -5.57
CA LEU A 362 12.26 -1.50 -4.87
C LEU A 362 11.84 -2.84 -4.25
N TYR A 363 12.16 -3.91 -4.95
CA TYR A 363 11.73 -5.28 -4.65
C TYR A 363 12.83 -6.15 -4.04
N ALA A 364 14.08 -5.67 -4.00
CA ALA A 364 15.24 -6.48 -3.59
C ALA A 364 15.35 -6.74 -2.09
N GLU A 365 14.61 -5.98 -1.25
CA GLU A 365 14.66 -6.20 0.19
C GLU A 365 14.16 -7.59 0.57
N ASP A 366 15.00 -8.34 1.27
CA ASP A 366 14.66 -9.67 1.75
C ASP A 366 14.67 -9.75 3.26
N LEU A 367 13.47 -9.77 3.83
CA LEU A 367 13.23 -9.89 5.26
C LEU A 367 12.66 -11.26 5.64
N SER A 368 12.62 -12.23 4.71
CA SER A 368 11.94 -13.52 4.92
C SER A 368 12.44 -14.30 6.15
N GLU A 369 13.73 -14.14 6.48
CA GLU A 369 14.38 -14.82 7.59
C GLU A 369 14.53 -13.92 8.85
N ALA A 370 14.11 -12.64 8.76
CA ALA A 370 14.44 -11.63 9.78
C ALA A 370 13.92 -11.93 11.18
N LEU A 371 12.87 -12.73 11.32
CA LEU A 371 12.25 -13.12 12.60
C LEU A 371 12.36 -14.62 12.92
N LYS A 372 13.16 -15.39 12.17
CA LYS A 372 13.46 -16.77 12.58
C LYS A 372 14.25 -16.79 13.90
N ALA A 373 13.95 -17.79 14.74
CA ALA A 373 14.75 -18.05 15.91
C ALA A 373 16.16 -18.47 15.45
N SER A 374 17.17 -17.90 16.10
CA SER A 374 18.58 -18.28 15.91
C SER A 374 18.83 -19.66 16.41
#